data_7913d660f8f1d5bcfe993ecb09710118
#
_entry.id   7913d660f8f1d5bcfe993ecb09710118
#
_cell.length_a   1.000
_cell.length_b   1.000
_cell.length_c   1.000
_cell.angle_alpha   90.00
_cell.angle_beta   90.00
_cell.angle_gamma   90.00
#
_symmetry.space_group_name_H-M   'P 1'
#
loop_
_entity.id
_entity.type
_entity.pdbx_description
1 polymer ?
#
loop_
_entity_poly.entity_id
_entity_poly.type
_entity_poly.pdbx_seq_one_letter_code
_entity_poly.pdbx_strand_id
1 'polypeptide(L)'
;MGVGAMKTVKRLLLPQRLRQVPEQFSWIDQALVQRHLIDRCDARAASLYLFLVTVADAQGLSYYGSASLMQRLHLSTEQLGAARQQLIDLELLAYQAPLYQVLAIAGTTAAPRTASTSTTPPPPPPAAVDTGGPVSLAQLLGQLEQRRGRL
;
A
#
# COMPACT_ATOMS: atom_id res chain seq x y z
N MET A 1 10.92 33.30 32.22
CA MET A 1 9.96 32.26 32.55
C MET A 1 10.06 31.15 31.51
N GLY A 2 10.74 30.07 31.88
CA GLY A 2 10.89 28.94 30.97
C GLY A 2 9.57 28.20 30.79
N VAL A 3 9.05 28.21 29.59
CA VAL A 3 8.01 27.24 29.21
C VAL A 3 8.70 25.89 29.24
N GLY A 4 8.48 25.12 30.31
CA GLY A 4 9.01 23.79 30.43
C GLY A 4 8.52 22.97 29.22
N ALA A 5 9.44 22.53 28.38
CA ALA A 5 9.12 21.58 27.32
C ALA A 5 8.46 20.36 27.97
N MET A 6 7.18 20.19 27.79
CA MET A 6 6.47 18.98 28.20
C MET A 6 7.14 17.80 27.48
N LYS A 7 7.89 17.04 28.22
CA LYS A 7 8.52 15.82 27.71
C LYS A 7 7.42 14.78 27.55
N THR A 8 6.80 14.78 26.38
CA THR A 8 5.77 13.77 26.08
C THR A 8 6.43 12.42 25.92
N VAL A 9 6.19 11.53 26.87
CA VAL A 9 6.63 10.14 26.78
C VAL A 9 5.68 9.39 25.83
N LYS A 10 6.19 8.93 24.70
CA LYS A 10 5.44 8.10 23.78
C LYS A 10 5.27 6.70 24.38
N ARG A 11 4.03 6.33 24.65
CA ARG A 11 3.67 4.99 25.13
C ARG A 11 2.47 4.46 24.37
N LEU A 12 2.39 3.15 24.21
CA LEU A 12 1.21 2.50 23.64
C LEU A 12 0.03 2.65 24.59
N LEU A 13 -1.08 3.21 24.10
CA LEU A 13 -2.31 3.35 24.87
C LEU A 13 -3.09 2.04 24.94
N LEU A 14 -3.09 1.28 23.86
CA LEU A 14 -3.76 0.00 23.70
C LEU A 14 -2.78 -1.02 23.10
N PRO A 15 -1.89 -1.62 23.90
CA PRO A 15 -0.87 -2.55 23.39
C PRO A 15 -1.44 -3.74 22.63
N GLN A 16 -2.64 -4.21 23.03
CA GLN A 16 -3.34 -5.33 22.38
C GLN A 16 -3.87 -5.00 20.97
N ARG A 17 -3.85 -3.72 20.59
CA ARG A 17 -4.29 -3.25 19.25
C ARG A 17 -3.18 -2.54 18.49
N LEU A 18 -1.97 -3.04 18.61
CA LEU A 18 -0.85 -2.52 17.84
C LEU A 18 -1.15 -2.65 16.34
N ARG A 19 -0.95 -1.54 15.62
CA ARG A 19 -1.13 -1.51 14.17
C ARG A 19 -0.07 -2.39 13.50
N GLN A 20 -0.51 -3.30 12.67
CA GLN A 20 0.33 -4.16 11.84
C GLN A 20 0.10 -3.85 10.36
N VAL A 21 1.09 -4.13 9.53
CA VAL A 21 0.95 -3.98 8.08
C VAL A 21 0.10 -5.14 7.57
N PRO A 22 -1.08 -4.87 6.97
CA PRO A 22 -1.92 -5.93 6.40
C PRO A 22 -1.33 -6.46 5.09
N GLU A 23 -1.88 -7.54 4.57
CA GLU A 23 -1.48 -8.10 3.26
C GLU A 23 -1.69 -7.11 2.12
N GLN A 24 -2.79 -6.35 2.18
CA GLN A 24 -3.08 -5.29 1.22
C GLN A 24 -3.05 -3.95 1.93
N PHE A 25 -2.24 -3.06 1.46
CA PHE A 25 -2.12 -1.71 2.01
C PHE A 25 -1.75 -0.70 0.94
N SER A 26 -2.09 0.54 1.20
CA SER A 26 -1.61 1.69 0.44
C SER A 26 -0.68 2.52 1.31
N TRP A 27 0.25 3.21 0.69
CA TRP A 27 1.21 4.06 1.40
C TRP A 27 0.97 5.53 1.07
N ILE A 28 1.34 6.40 1.98
CA ILE A 28 1.34 7.85 1.79
C ILE A 28 2.73 8.37 2.11
N ASP A 29 3.26 9.20 1.22
CA ASP A 29 4.57 9.82 1.41
C ASP A 29 4.53 10.82 2.56
N GLN A 30 5.44 10.69 3.51
CA GLN A 30 5.56 11.61 4.64
C GLN A 30 5.88 13.05 4.21
N ALA A 31 6.44 13.23 3.00
CA ALA A 31 6.67 14.55 2.43
C ALA A 31 5.39 15.39 2.31
N LEU A 32 4.21 14.75 2.24
CA LEU A 32 2.93 15.43 2.29
C LEU A 32 2.79 16.35 3.52
N VAL A 33 3.28 15.90 4.67
CA VAL A 33 3.28 16.68 5.91
C VAL A 33 4.58 17.46 6.08
N GLN A 34 5.72 16.84 5.83
CA GLN A 34 7.03 17.46 6.04
C GLN A 34 7.25 18.71 5.18
N ARG A 35 6.65 18.75 3.99
CA ARG A 35 6.70 19.90 3.08
C ARG A 35 5.48 20.81 3.15
N HIS A 36 4.63 20.60 4.15
CA HIS A 36 3.42 21.41 4.37
C HIS A 36 2.44 21.41 3.18
N LEU A 37 2.42 20.35 2.37
CA LEU A 37 1.49 20.23 1.26
C LEU A 37 0.05 20.05 1.75
N ILE A 38 -0.13 19.28 2.83
CA ILE A 38 -1.44 19.07 3.45
C ILE A 38 -2.03 20.37 4.02
N ASP A 39 -1.18 21.29 4.46
CA ASP A 39 -1.61 22.59 5.02
C ASP A 39 -2.22 23.49 3.94
N ARG A 40 -1.93 23.22 2.68
CA ARG A 40 -2.37 23.99 1.52
C ARG A 40 -3.68 23.48 0.91
N CYS A 41 -4.20 22.37 1.38
CA CYS A 41 -5.48 21.83 0.97
C CYS A 41 -6.46 21.79 2.14
N ASP A 42 -7.76 21.88 1.85
CA ASP A 42 -8.79 21.75 2.87
C ASP A 42 -9.07 20.28 3.22
N ALA A 43 -9.89 20.07 4.24
CA ALA A 43 -10.24 18.72 4.69
C ALA A 43 -10.94 17.88 3.61
N ARG A 44 -11.66 18.51 2.69
CA ARG A 44 -12.35 17.82 1.59
C ARG A 44 -11.35 17.32 0.56
N ALA A 45 -10.39 18.15 0.20
CA ALA A 45 -9.29 17.75 -0.69
C ALA A 45 -8.43 16.65 -0.06
N ALA A 46 -8.10 16.76 1.23
CA ALA A 46 -7.38 15.74 1.96
C ALA A 46 -8.15 14.40 2.01
N SER A 47 -9.47 14.44 2.20
CA SER A 47 -10.34 13.25 2.18
C SER A 47 -10.36 12.61 0.80
N LEU A 48 -10.46 13.38 -0.26
CA LEU A 48 -10.39 12.88 -1.64
C LEU A 48 -9.03 12.23 -1.93
N TYR A 49 -7.96 12.87 -1.51
CA TYR A 49 -6.61 12.33 -1.65
C TYR A 49 -6.45 11.00 -0.93
N LEU A 50 -6.88 10.92 0.33
CA LEU A 50 -6.83 9.69 1.12
C LEU A 50 -7.60 8.54 0.43
N PHE A 51 -8.80 8.84 -0.06
CA PHE A 51 -9.61 7.85 -0.76
C PHE A 51 -8.89 7.34 -2.02
N LEU A 52 -8.41 8.25 -2.87
CA LEU A 52 -7.75 7.90 -4.13
C LEU A 52 -6.44 7.12 -3.92
N VAL A 53 -5.65 7.48 -2.91
CA VAL A 53 -4.45 6.70 -2.53
C VAL A 53 -4.83 5.29 -2.10
N THR A 54 -5.93 5.15 -1.36
CA THR A 54 -6.36 3.85 -0.82
C THR A 54 -6.83 2.89 -1.91
N VAL A 55 -7.48 3.41 -2.95
CA VAL A 55 -8.04 2.57 -4.04
C VAL A 55 -7.16 2.49 -5.27
N ALA A 56 -6.06 3.24 -5.31
CA ALA A 56 -5.15 3.26 -6.44
C ALA A 56 -4.40 1.93 -6.58
N ASP A 57 -4.07 1.58 -7.81
CA ASP A 57 -3.17 0.49 -8.13
C ASP A 57 -1.69 0.84 -7.87
N ALA A 58 -0.79 -0.04 -8.23
CA ALA A 58 0.65 0.16 -8.04
C ALA A 58 1.23 1.38 -8.79
N GLN A 59 0.53 1.87 -9.82
CA GLN A 59 0.91 3.05 -10.61
C GLN A 59 0.20 4.33 -10.14
N GLY A 60 -0.64 4.24 -9.13
CA GLY A 60 -1.44 5.35 -8.63
C GLY A 60 -2.75 5.56 -9.37
N LEU A 61 -3.15 4.63 -10.22
CA LEU A 61 -4.32 4.76 -11.09
C LEU A 61 -5.59 4.22 -10.44
N SER A 62 -6.68 4.91 -10.65
CA SER A 62 -8.01 4.46 -10.26
C SER A 62 -9.10 5.03 -11.16
N TYR A 63 -10.20 4.30 -11.30
CA TYR A 63 -11.38 4.72 -12.04
C TYR A 63 -12.55 4.90 -11.08
N TYR A 64 -13.01 6.13 -10.92
CA TYR A 64 -14.16 6.42 -10.08
C TYR A 64 -15.05 7.50 -10.71
N GLY A 65 -16.34 7.21 -10.79
CA GLY A 65 -17.33 8.19 -11.20
C GLY A 65 -17.57 9.24 -10.10
N SER A 66 -17.87 10.47 -10.51
CA SER A 66 -18.14 11.57 -9.57
C SER A 66 -19.26 11.25 -8.59
N ALA A 67 -20.33 10.58 -9.04
CA ALA A 67 -21.45 10.19 -8.17
C ALA A 67 -21.01 9.28 -7.02
N SER A 68 -20.15 8.31 -7.30
CA SER A 68 -19.62 7.40 -6.27
C SER A 68 -18.74 8.13 -5.26
N LEU A 69 -17.90 9.04 -5.72
CA LEU A 69 -17.04 9.84 -4.85
C LEU A 69 -17.85 10.80 -3.97
N MET A 70 -18.84 11.48 -4.53
CA MET A 70 -19.74 12.36 -3.79
C MET A 70 -20.47 11.61 -2.68
N GLN A 71 -20.97 10.41 -2.99
CA GLN A 71 -21.68 9.58 -2.02
C GLN A 71 -20.75 9.11 -0.90
N ARG A 72 -19.56 8.61 -1.24
CA ARG A 72 -18.62 8.05 -0.26
C ARG A 72 -17.98 9.10 0.64
N LEU A 73 -17.72 10.27 0.10
CA LEU A 73 -17.04 11.35 0.80
C LEU A 73 -18.00 12.43 1.33
N HIS A 74 -19.31 12.25 1.11
CA HIS A 74 -20.33 13.24 1.50
C HIS A 74 -20.06 14.64 0.93
N LEU A 75 -19.71 14.70 -0.35
CA LEU A 75 -19.40 15.95 -1.04
C LEU A 75 -20.50 16.28 -2.06
N SER A 76 -20.78 17.57 -2.23
CA SER A 76 -21.54 18.06 -3.37
C SER A 76 -20.70 18.04 -4.65
N THR A 77 -21.34 18.23 -5.80
CA THR A 77 -20.64 18.35 -7.10
C THR A 77 -19.58 19.45 -7.08
N GLU A 78 -19.94 20.60 -6.52
CA GLU A 78 -19.04 21.75 -6.41
C GLU A 78 -17.88 21.49 -5.47
N GLN A 79 -18.16 20.87 -4.32
CA GLN A 79 -17.15 20.51 -3.33
C GLN A 79 -16.14 19.48 -3.88
N LEU A 80 -16.63 18.49 -4.62
CA LEU A 80 -15.78 17.52 -5.29
C LEU A 80 -14.89 18.18 -6.36
N GLY A 81 -15.46 19.06 -7.17
CA GLY A 81 -14.72 19.82 -8.18
C GLY A 81 -13.63 20.69 -7.57
N ALA A 82 -13.96 21.42 -6.49
CA ALA A 82 -13.01 22.26 -5.75
C ALA A 82 -11.90 21.43 -5.10
N ALA A 83 -12.22 20.31 -4.45
CA ALA A 83 -11.26 19.41 -3.84
C ALA A 83 -10.29 18.82 -4.88
N ARG A 84 -10.84 18.38 -6.01
CA ARG A 84 -10.04 17.89 -7.14
C ARG A 84 -9.06 18.95 -7.65
N GLN A 85 -9.55 20.18 -7.84
CA GLN A 85 -8.73 21.27 -8.36
C GLN A 85 -7.59 21.61 -7.40
N GLN A 86 -7.85 21.66 -6.10
CA GLN A 86 -6.79 21.89 -5.10
C GLN A 86 -5.67 20.85 -5.20
N LEU A 87 -6.01 19.57 -5.36
CA LEU A 87 -5.02 18.50 -5.48
C LEU A 87 -4.24 18.58 -6.80
N ILE A 88 -4.89 19.00 -7.87
CA ILE A 88 -4.24 19.22 -9.17
C ILE A 88 -3.26 20.39 -9.07
N ASP A 89 -3.67 21.50 -8.46
CA ASP A 89 -2.83 22.69 -8.28
C ASP A 89 -1.61 22.43 -7.39
N LEU A 90 -1.73 21.48 -6.46
CA LEU A 90 -0.62 21.01 -5.62
C LEU A 90 0.25 19.94 -6.28
N GLU A 91 -0.06 19.57 -7.52
CA GLU A 91 0.64 18.50 -8.25
C GLU A 91 0.61 17.14 -7.54
N LEU A 92 -0.46 16.89 -6.78
CA LEU A 92 -0.68 15.61 -6.09
C LEU A 92 -1.57 14.66 -6.89
N LEU A 93 -2.30 15.18 -7.86
CA LEU A 93 -3.30 14.45 -8.63
C LEU A 93 -3.32 14.88 -10.09
N ALA A 94 -3.44 13.92 -11.00
CA ALA A 94 -3.86 14.14 -12.37
C ALA A 94 -5.26 13.54 -12.57
N TYR A 95 -6.07 14.17 -13.40
CA TYR A 95 -7.44 13.74 -13.66
C TYR A 95 -7.79 13.87 -15.12
N GLN A 96 -8.29 12.79 -15.67
CA GLN A 96 -8.93 12.75 -17.00
C GLN A 96 -10.12 11.80 -16.89
N ALA A 97 -11.32 12.35 -16.85
CA ALA A 97 -12.54 11.61 -16.53
C ALA A 97 -12.67 10.28 -17.30
N PRO A 98 -12.96 9.17 -16.65
CA PRO A 98 -13.13 8.94 -15.22
C PRO A 98 -11.84 8.52 -14.48
N LEU A 99 -10.68 8.69 -15.12
CA LEU A 99 -9.38 8.22 -14.63
C LEU A 99 -8.75 9.24 -13.69
N TYR A 100 -8.31 8.77 -12.53
CA TYR A 100 -7.48 9.50 -11.57
C TYR A 100 -6.10 8.87 -11.49
N GLN A 101 -5.08 9.71 -11.33
CA GLN A 101 -3.72 9.28 -11.05
C GLN A 101 -3.18 10.06 -9.86
N VAL A 102 -2.82 9.35 -8.80
CA VAL A 102 -2.07 9.91 -7.68
C VAL A 102 -0.61 10.05 -8.11
N LEU A 103 -0.08 11.26 -7.99
CA LEU A 103 1.27 11.60 -8.47
C LEU A 103 2.30 11.43 -7.35
N ALA A 104 3.54 11.14 -7.74
CA ALA A 104 4.66 11.25 -6.83
C ALA A 104 4.87 12.72 -6.41
N ILE A 105 5.22 12.95 -5.16
CA ILE A 105 5.55 14.29 -4.69
C ILE A 105 6.88 14.72 -5.33
N ALA A 106 6.87 15.84 -6.02
CA ALA A 106 8.05 16.35 -6.73
C ALA A 106 9.26 16.50 -5.78
N GLY A 107 10.44 16.07 -6.22
CA GLY A 107 11.67 16.16 -5.44
C GLY A 107 11.78 15.12 -4.30
N THR A 108 10.84 14.19 -4.18
CA THR A 108 11.05 13.01 -3.34
C THR A 108 11.92 12.03 -4.12
N THR A 109 13.05 11.67 -3.55
CA THR A 109 13.87 10.58 -4.10
C THR A 109 13.10 9.29 -3.94
N ALA A 110 12.72 8.69 -5.06
CA ALA A 110 12.14 7.36 -5.02
C ALA A 110 13.15 6.41 -4.37
N ALA A 111 12.72 5.69 -3.35
CA ALA A 111 13.48 4.55 -2.89
C ALA A 111 13.74 3.65 -4.11
N PRO A 112 14.95 3.09 -4.27
CA PRO A 112 15.20 2.18 -5.37
C PRO A 112 14.11 1.11 -5.30
N ARG A 113 13.25 1.10 -6.30
CA ARG A 113 12.33 0.00 -6.50
C ARG A 113 13.21 -1.18 -6.85
N THR A 114 13.54 -1.98 -5.87
CA THR A 114 13.77 -3.36 -6.20
C THR A 114 12.49 -3.80 -6.89
N ALA A 115 12.59 -3.96 -8.18
CA ALA A 115 11.48 -4.42 -8.99
C ALA A 115 11.07 -5.78 -8.44
N SER A 116 10.12 -5.77 -7.53
CA SER A 116 9.40 -6.97 -7.13
C SER A 116 8.30 -7.21 -8.17
N THR A 117 8.70 -7.19 -9.43
CA THR A 117 8.03 -7.90 -10.49
C THR A 117 8.78 -9.21 -10.64
N SER A 118 8.60 -10.02 -9.70
CA SER A 118 8.59 -11.45 -9.92
C SER A 118 7.82 -12.04 -8.75
N THR A 119 6.68 -12.55 -9.06
CA THR A 119 6.16 -13.74 -8.45
C THR A 119 7.19 -14.84 -8.73
N THR A 120 8.39 -14.66 -8.21
CA THR A 120 9.29 -15.78 -7.98
C THR A 120 8.96 -16.18 -6.56
N PRO A 121 8.42 -17.37 -6.34
CA PRO A 121 8.32 -17.90 -4.99
C PRO A 121 9.71 -17.74 -4.35
N PRO A 122 9.79 -17.38 -3.08
CA PRO A 122 11.08 -17.29 -2.42
C PRO A 122 11.87 -18.57 -2.72
N PRO A 123 13.15 -18.47 -3.05
CA PRO A 123 13.95 -19.69 -3.22
C PRO A 123 13.75 -20.50 -1.95
N PRO A 124 13.49 -21.79 -2.07
CA PRO A 124 13.39 -22.64 -0.91
C PRO A 124 14.65 -22.41 -0.07
N PRO A 125 14.53 -22.31 1.26
CA PRO A 125 15.69 -22.18 2.11
C PRO A 125 16.69 -23.25 1.68
N PRO A 126 18.00 -22.94 1.68
CA PRO A 126 18.99 -23.93 1.28
C PRO A 126 18.68 -25.19 2.05
N ALA A 127 18.36 -26.23 1.32
CA ALA A 127 18.02 -27.50 1.91
C ALA A 127 19.17 -27.85 2.84
N ALA A 128 18.91 -27.86 4.12
CA ALA A 128 19.75 -28.62 5.01
C ALA A 128 19.90 -29.98 4.33
N VAL A 129 21.13 -30.38 4.14
CA VAL A 129 21.46 -31.66 3.57
C VAL A 129 20.88 -32.69 4.52
N ASP A 130 19.63 -32.97 4.34
CA ASP A 130 19.01 -34.11 4.98
C ASP A 130 18.39 -34.94 3.86
N THR A 131 18.80 -36.16 3.84
CA THR A 131 18.46 -37.27 2.98
C THR A 131 16.95 -37.46 2.89
N GLY A 132 16.27 -36.61 2.17
CA GLY A 132 14.81 -36.62 2.03
C GLY A 132 14.31 -35.58 1.04
N GLY A 133 14.95 -35.50 -0.15
CA GLY A 133 14.42 -34.71 -1.25
C GLY A 133 12.98 -35.11 -1.57
N PRO A 134 12.18 -34.24 -2.20
CA PRO A 134 10.83 -34.58 -2.59
C PRO A 134 10.89 -35.82 -3.48
N VAL A 135 10.53 -36.95 -2.92
CA VAL A 135 10.41 -38.20 -3.68
C VAL A 135 9.31 -37.98 -4.71
N SER A 136 9.67 -38.03 -5.97
CA SER A 136 8.72 -38.04 -7.05
C SER A 136 7.71 -39.17 -6.81
N LEU A 137 6.45 -38.92 -7.16
CA LEU A 137 5.40 -39.93 -7.08
C LEU A 137 5.82 -41.26 -7.73
N ALA A 138 6.61 -41.18 -8.82
CA ALA A 138 7.19 -42.33 -9.49
C ALA A 138 8.17 -43.11 -8.62
N GLN A 139 8.93 -42.42 -7.76
CA GLN A 139 9.86 -43.10 -6.82
C GLN A 139 9.09 -43.76 -5.66
N LEU A 140 8.00 -43.14 -5.19
CA LEU A 140 7.14 -43.76 -4.18
C LEU A 140 6.45 -45.01 -4.71
N LEU A 141 5.97 -44.98 -5.95
CA LEU A 141 5.35 -46.13 -6.61
C LEU A 141 6.36 -47.27 -6.83
N GLY A 142 7.60 -46.94 -7.24
CA GLY A 142 8.66 -47.93 -7.39
C GLY A 142 9.05 -48.62 -6.08
N GLN A 143 9.04 -47.90 -4.96
CA GLN A 143 9.31 -48.46 -3.63
C GLN A 143 8.19 -49.40 -3.14
N LEU A 144 6.95 -49.10 -3.51
CA LEU A 144 5.81 -49.95 -3.16
C LEU A 144 5.80 -51.28 -3.94
N GLU A 145 6.26 -51.29 -5.21
CA GLU A 145 6.40 -52.50 -6.00
C GLU A 145 7.52 -53.40 -5.51
N GLN A 146 8.65 -52.82 -5.07
CA GLN A 146 9.75 -53.59 -4.50
C GLN A 146 9.39 -54.26 -3.16
N ARG A 147 8.46 -53.65 -2.40
CA ARG A 147 7.95 -54.28 -1.16
C ARG A 147 6.97 -55.42 -1.40
N ARG A 148 6.29 -55.44 -2.56
CA ARG A 148 5.37 -56.53 -2.93
C ARG A 148 6.05 -57.76 -3.45
N GLY A 149 7.30 -57.66 -3.90
CA GLY A 149 8.06 -58.78 -4.44
C GLY A 149 8.86 -59.61 -3.42
N ARG A 150 8.70 -59.34 -2.12
CA ARG A 150 9.32 -60.10 -1.04
C ARG A 150 8.28 -60.73 -0.12
N LEU A 151 7.55 -61.68 -0.67
CA LEU A 151 6.84 -62.70 0.08
C LEU A 151 7.13 -64.04 -0.57
#